data_7db055bc6119c6f515327fad1f0c33e0
#
_entry.id   7db055bc6119c6f515327fad1f0c33e0
#
_cell.length_a   1.000
_cell.length_b   1.000
_cell.length_c   1.000
_cell.angle_alpha   90.00
_cell.angle_beta   90.00
_cell.angle_gamma   90.00
#
_symmetry.space_group_name_H-M   'P 1'
#
loop_
_entity.id
_entity.type
_entity.pdbx_description
1 polymer ?
#
loop_
_entity_poly.entity_id
_entity_poly.type
_entity_poly.pdbx_seq_one_letter_code
_entity_poly.pdbx_strand_id
1 'polypeptide(L)'
;DVENVLRDALKKDRARVQMGKLSRFGLLELSRQRLKPALGESSHVACPRCAGTGVIRGIESTALHVLRIIQEEAMKDNTGEVHAQVPVDVATFLLNEKRAELFAMEERLDVNVVLIPNIHLENPHYEINRIRIDDVEEDGEPSYKRVAEPEEDESAKPFGSERAKAARPEPAVKGVRHTQPAPTVSEQKIG
;
A
#
# COMPACT_ATOMS: atom_id res chain seq x y z
N ASP A 1 23.75 0.69 -34.67
CA ASP A 1 22.78 1.79 -34.58
C ASP A 1 21.85 1.59 -33.40
N VAL A 2 21.62 2.66 -32.63
CA VAL A 2 20.87 2.64 -31.37
C VAL A 2 19.46 2.04 -31.54
N GLU A 3 18.75 2.39 -32.61
CA GLU A 3 17.41 1.86 -32.91
C GLU A 3 17.40 0.32 -33.05
N ASN A 4 18.42 -0.25 -33.68
CA ASN A 4 18.48 -1.70 -33.86
C ASN A 4 18.75 -2.42 -32.53
N VAL A 5 19.63 -1.88 -31.70
CA VAL A 5 19.92 -2.43 -30.36
C VAL A 5 18.68 -2.39 -29.47
N LEU A 6 17.94 -1.27 -29.50
CA LEU A 6 16.67 -1.16 -28.78
C LEU A 6 15.62 -2.13 -29.30
N ARG A 7 15.50 -2.26 -30.63
CA ARG A 7 14.55 -3.19 -31.26
C ARG A 7 14.87 -4.65 -30.89
N ASP A 8 16.15 -5.01 -30.84
CA ASP A 8 16.56 -6.35 -30.45
C ASP A 8 16.35 -6.64 -28.95
N ALA A 9 16.55 -5.64 -28.11
CA ALA A 9 16.24 -5.73 -26.68
C ALA A 9 14.73 -5.90 -26.44
N LEU A 10 13.89 -5.17 -27.19
CA LEU A 10 12.43 -5.23 -27.08
C LEU A 10 11.81 -6.52 -27.63
N LYS A 11 12.51 -7.29 -28.47
CA LYS A 11 12.05 -8.62 -28.91
C LYS A 11 11.88 -9.63 -27.78
N LYS A 12 12.58 -9.40 -26.66
CA LYS A 12 12.50 -10.26 -25.47
C LYS A 12 11.30 -9.94 -24.57
N ASP A 13 10.62 -8.82 -24.83
CA ASP A 13 9.46 -8.41 -24.04
C ASP A 13 8.24 -9.25 -24.42
N ARG A 14 7.50 -9.72 -23.40
CA ARG A 14 6.22 -10.43 -23.60
C ARG A 14 5.12 -9.49 -24.14
N ALA A 15 5.25 -8.20 -23.90
CA ALA A 15 4.29 -7.21 -24.34
C ALA A 15 4.53 -6.87 -25.81
N ARG A 16 3.45 -6.61 -26.55
CA ARG A 16 3.57 -6.03 -27.89
C ARG A 16 4.05 -4.60 -27.78
N VAL A 17 5.24 -4.34 -28.30
CA VAL A 17 5.85 -3.01 -28.30
C VAL A 17 5.89 -2.47 -29.72
N GLN A 18 5.45 -1.24 -29.89
CA GLN A 18 5.60 -0.50 -31.14
C GLN A 18 6.61 0.64 -30.89
N MET A 19 7.60 0.74 -31.70
CA MET A 19 8.65 1.73 -31.61
C MET A 19 8.70 2.57 -32.88
N GLY A 20 8.63 3.89 -32.73
CA GLY A 20 8.81 4.86 -33.81
C GLY A 20 10.27 4.99 -34.23
N LYS A 21 10.54 5.89 -35.15
CA LYS A 21 11.91 6.26 -35.52
C LYS A 21 12.44 7.35 -34.60
N LEU A 22 13.74 7.33 -34.34
CA LEU A 22 14.40 8.40 -33.59
C LEU A 22 14.27 9.73 -34.34
N SER A 23 13.73 10.77 -33.70
CA SER A 23 13.59 12.08 -34.28
C SER A 23 14.95 12.79 -34.39
N ARG A 24 15.03 13.90 -35.18
CA ARG A 24 16.24 14.73 -35.27
C ARG A 24 16.63 15.35 -33.91
N PHE A 25 15.71 15.43 -32.98
CA PHE A 25 15.93 15.97 -31.63
C PHE A 25 16.32 14.88 -30.59
N GLY A 26 16.55 13.65 -31.05
CA GLY A 26 16.87 12.55 -30.13
C GLY A 26 15.67 11.95 -29.38
N LEU A 27 14.44 12.29 -29.78
CA LEU A 27 13.22 11.75 -29.16
C LEU A 27 12.77 10.46 -29.84
N LEU A 28 12.41 9.48 -29.04
CA LEU A 28 11.88 8.19 -29.48
C LEU A 28 10.48 8.00 -28.91
N GLU A 29 9.52 7.71 -29.78
CA GLU A 29 8.16 7.31 -29.39
C GLU A 29 8.10 5.80 -29.21
N LEU A 30 7.60 5.37 -28.07
CA LEU A 30 7.43 3.95 -27.74
C LEU A 30 6.03 3.74 -27.15
N SER A 31 5.30 2.78 -27.75
CA SER A 31 4.01 2.33 -27.25
C SER A 31 4.12 0.87 -26.83
N ARG A 32 3.77 0.59 -25.58
CA ARG A 32 3.82 -0.76 -25.01
C ARG A 32 2.45 -1.21 -24.55
N GLN A 33 2.05 -2.40 -24.97
CA GLN A 33 0.79 -2.99 -24.54
C GLN A 33 0.83 -3.26 -23.03
N ARG A 34 -0.19 -2.80 -22.33
CA ARG A 34 -0.37 -3.12 -20.91
C ARG A 34 -0.85 -4.56 -20.79
N LEU A 35 -0.02 -5.41 -20.21
CA LEU A 35 -0.37 -6.80 -19.92
C LEU A 35 -1.19 -6.87 -18.63
N LYS A 36 -2.16 -7.79 -18.58
CA LYS A 36 -2.79 -8.16 -17.32
C LYS A 36 -1.79 -8.96 -16.48
N PRO A 37 -1.87 -8.89 -15.13
CA PRO A 37 -1.07 -9.75 -14.26
C PRO A 37 -1.25 -11.22 -14.64
N ALA A 38 -0.19 -12.01 -14.54
CA ALA A 38 -0.29 -13.44 -14.73
C ALA A 38 -1.18 -14.06 -13.65
N LEU A 39 -1.83 -15.19 -13.95
CA LEU A 39 -2.71 -15.87 -12.97
C LEU A 39 -1.97 -16.18 -11.66
N GLY A 40 -0.67 -16.50 -11.74
CA GLY A 40 0.16 -16.70 -10.55
C GLY A 40 0.38 -15.42 -9.73
N GLU A 41 0.55 -14.28 -10.39
CA GLU A 41 0.73 -12.98 -9.70
C GLU A 41 -0.55 -12.53 -9.02
N SER A 42 -1.73 -12.83 -9.58
CA SER A 42 -3.02 -12.49 -8.98
C SER A 42 -3.39 -13.35 -7.77
N SER A 43 -2.74 -14.52 -7.59
CA SER A 43 -2.96 -15.43 -6.47
C SER A 43 -1.98 -15.25 -5.31
N HIS A 44 -0.94 -14.43 -5.50
CA HIS A 44 0.06 -14.15 -4.47
C HIS A 44 -0.07 -12.72 -3.97
N VAL A 45 0.00 -12.57 -2.65
CA VAL A 45 0.08 -11.27 -1.99
C VAL A 45 1.52 -11.05 -1.55
N ALA A 46 2.06 -9.84 -1.77
CA ALA A 46 3.38 -9.50 -1.29
C ALA A 46 3.42 -9.60 0.23
N CYS A 47 4.50 -10.18 0.78
CA CYS A 47 4.66 -10.25 2.23
C CYS A 47 4.70 -8.82 2.81
N PRO A 48 3.81 -8.46 3.76
CA PRO A 48 3.77 -7.10 4.32
C PRO A 48 5.07 -6.70 5.02
N ARG A 49 5.85 -7.64 5.56
CA ARG A 49 7.10 -7.33 6.27
C ARG A 49 8.29 -7.07 5.35
N CYS A 50 8.45 -7.84 4.29
CA CYS A 50 9.66 -7.76 3.44
C CYS A 50 9.38 -7.30 2.01
N ALA A 51 8.12 -7.08 1.62
CA ALA A 51 7.71 -6.68 0.27
C ALA A 51 8.36 -7.53 -0.84
N GLY A 52 8.61 -8.83 -0.55
CA GLY A 52 9.21 -9.78 -1.48
C GLY A 52 10.75 -9.85 -1.48
N THR A 53 11.44 -9.07 -0.64
CA THR A 53 12.91 -9.08 -0.57
C THR A 53 13.50 -10.30 0.14
N GLY A 54 12.70 -11.00 0.96
CA GLY A 54 13.14 -12.17 1.74
C GLY A 54 14.00 -11.85 2.96
N VAL A 55 14.37 -10.57 3.16
CA VAL A 55 15.15 -10.08 4.32
C VAL A 55 14.45 -8.88 4.93
N ILE A 56 14.59 -8.71 6.25
CA ILE A 56 14.09 -7.55 6.97
C ILE A 56 15.24 -6.89 7.74
N ARG A 57 15.10 -5.58 7.95
CA ARG A 57 16.07 -4.83 8.74
C ARG A 57 15.94 -5.18 10.22
N GLY A 58 17.06 -5.33 10.93
CA GLY A 58 17.06 -5.57 12.38
C GLY A 58 16.58 -4.34 13.16
N ILE A 59 16.21 -4.54 14.45
CA ILE A 59 15.62 -3.52 15.33
C ILE A 59 16.55 -2.31 15.47
N GLU A 60 17.82 -2.52 15.80
CA GLU A 60 18.80 -1.44 15.95
C GLU A 60 18.97 -0.62 14.66
N SER A 61 19.09 -1.29 13.52
CA SER A 61 19.23 -0.62 12.23
C SER A 61 17.98 0.17 11.84
N THR A 62 16.79 -0.34 12.17
CA THR A 62 15.54 0.37 11.96
C THR A 62 15.45 1.57 12.90
N ALA A 63 15.81 1.42 14.17
CA ALA A 63 15.81 2.51 15.15
C ALA A 63 16.73 3.66 14.73
N LEU A 64 17.95 3.36 14.29
CA LEU A 64 18.88 4.39 13.81
C LEU A 64 18.38 5.08 12.53
N HIS A 65 17.71 4.34 11.67
CA HIS A 65 17.10 4.90 10.47
C HIS A 65 15.94 5.85 10.83
N VAL A 66 15.06 5.42 11.73
CA VAL A 66 13.95 6.24 12.23
C VAL A 66 14.48 7.51 12.91
N LEU A 67 15.48 7.39 13.77
CA LEU A 67 16.11 8.54 14.44
C LEU A 67 16.62 9.57 13.43
N ARG A 68 17.27 9.11 12.36
CA ARG A 68 17.73 9.99 11.29
C ARG A 68 16.57 10.71 10.58
N ILE A 69 15.48 10.01 10.29
CA ILE A 69 14.31 10.64 9.64
C ILE A 69 13.64 11.64 10.59
N ILE A 70 13.50 11.30 11.88
CA ILE A 70 13.01 12.25 12.89
C ILE A 70 13.85 13.52 12.89
N GLN A 71 15.18 13.38 12.85
CA GLN A 71 16.09 14.53 12.77
C GLN A 71 15.88 15.33 11.47
N GLU A 72 15.72 14.68 10.34
CA GLU A 72 15.46 15.33 9.04
C GLU A 72 14.11 16.09 9.06
N GLU A 73 13.06 15.52 9.66
CA GLU A 73 11.76 16.17 9.79
C GLU A 73 11.78 17.33 10.80
N ALA A 74 12.50 17.17 11.92
CA ALA A 74 12.66 18.20 12.94
C ALA A 74 13.47 19.41 12.45
N MET A 75 14.37 19.22 11.49
CA MET A 75 15.17 20.30 10.89
C MET A 75 14.40 21.17 9.89
N LYS A 76 13.21 20.76 9.48
CA LYS A 76 12.39 21.54 8.54
C LYS A 76 11.83 22.78 9.21
N ASP A 77 11.72 23.86 8.45
CA ASP A 77 11.18 25.14 8.94
C ASP A 77 9.74 24.99 9.46
N ASN A 78 9.40 25.72 10.52
CA ASN A 78 8.09 25.72 11.17
C ASN A 78 7.65 24.34 11.70
N THR A 79 8.57 23.50 12.17
CA THR A 79 8.24 22.26 12.85
C THR A 79 8.04 22.53 14.34
N GLY A 80 6.88 22.20 14.89
CA GLY A 80 6.58 22.25 16.32
C GLY A 80 6.74 20.90 16.99
N GLU A 81 6.14 19.86 16.41
CA GLU A 81 6.22 18.49 16.93
C GLU A 81 6.48 17.49 15.81
N VAL A 82 7.15 16.39 16.16
CA VAL A 82 7.32 15.21 15.30
C VAL A 82 6.76 13.99 16.00
N HIS A 83 5.71 13.42 15.44
CA HIS A 83 5.11 12.19 15.94
C HIS A 83 5.67 11.00 15.14
N ALA A 84 6.32 10.07 15.83
CA ALA A 84 6.85 8.86 15.22
C ALA A 84 6.15 7.62 15.80
N GLN A 85 5.33 6.97 14.99
CA GLN A 85 4.74 5.67 15.30
C GLN A 85 5.70 4.57 14.85
N VAL A 86 6.12 3.76 15.78
CA VAL A 86 7.11 2.71 15.54
C VAL A 86 6.73 1.42 16.26
N PRO A 87 7.22 0.25 15.82
CA PRO A 87 7.05 -1.00 16.55
C PRO A 87 7.53 -0.89 18.00
N VAL A 88 6.90 -1.62 18.91
CA VAL A 88 7.19 -1.57 20.36
C VAL A 88 8.67 -1.81 20.66
N ASP A 89 9.28 -2.79 19.99
CA ASP A 89 10.71 -3.12 20.18
C ASP A 89 11.63 -1.96 19.77
N VAL A 90 11.31 -1.30 18.65
CA VAL A 90 12.06 -0.15 18.13
C VAL A 90 11.89 1.07 19.06
N ALA A 91 10.65 1.32 19.54
CA ALA A 91 10.37 2.38 20.50
C ALA A 91 11.14 2.17 21.80
N THR A 92 11.13 0.93 22.31
CA THR A 92 11.87 0.58 23.54
C THR A 92 13.35 0.82 23.39
N PHE A 93 13.93 0.45 22.25
CA PHE A 93 15.34 0.71 21.97
C PHE A 93 15.64 2.21 21.89
N LEU A 94 14.82 3.00 21.19
CA LEU A 94 15.00 4.44 21.07
C LEU A 94 14.91 5.17 22.42
N LEU A 95 13.90 4.83 23.23
CA LEU A 95 13.67 5.47 24.52
C LEU A 95 14.70 5.12 25.59
N ASN A 96 15.30 3.94 25.53
CA ASN A 96 16.28 3.50 26.50
C ASN A 96 17.71 3.75 26.04
N GLU A 97 18.09 3.22 24.86
CA GLU A 97 19.46 3.24 24.39
C GLU A 97 19.84 4.57 23.70
N LYS A 98 18.87 5.25 23.09
CA LYS A 98 19.08 6.48 22.33
C LYS A 98 18.43 7.72 22.95
N ARG A 99 18.02 7.63 24.22
CA ARG A 99 17.40 8.72 24.96
C ARG A 99 18.21 10.02 24.96
N ALA A 100 19.51 9.91 25.16
CA ALA A 100 20.38 11.08 25.19
C ALA A 100 20.46 11.80 23.83
N GLU A 101 20.44 11.04 22.74
CA GLU A 101 20.46 11.58 21.37
C GLU A 101 19.12 12.26 21.02
N LEU A 102 17.98 11.67 21.44
CA LEU A 102 16.66 12.27 21.30
C LEU A 102 16.58 13.59 22.07
N PHE A 103 16.93 13.60 23.33
CA PHE A 103 16.92 14.81 24.17
C PHE A 103 17.82 15.93 23.62
N ALA A 104 19.03 15.60 23.19
CA ALA A 104 19.95 16.57 22.59
C ALA A 104 19.42 17.15 21.27
N MET A 105 18.63 16.37 20.53
CA MET A 105 17.99 16.83 19.30
C MET A 105 16.82 17.78 19.60
N GLU A 106 15.96 17.45 20.57
CA GLU A 106 14.86 18.29 21.02
C GLU A 106 15.38 19.65 21.53
N GLU A 107 16.42 19.64 22.39
CA GLU A 107 17.01 20.86 22.92
C GLU A 107 17.67 21.74 21.84
N ARG A 108 18.32 21.10 20.86
CA ARG A 108 19.01 21.83 19.78
C ARG A 108 18.06 22.46 18.76
N LEU A 109 16.98 21.76 18.42
CA LEU A 109 16.06 22.17 17.36
C LEU A 109 14.78 22.85 17.87
N ASP A 110 14.58 22.88 19.21
CA ASP A 110 13.38 23.39 19.86
C ASP A 110 12.09 22.74 19.33
N VAL A 111 12.14 21.42 19.12
CA VAL A 111 11.05 20.61 18.56
C VAL A 111 10.73 19.48 19.52
N ASN A 112 9.47 19.25 19.81
CA ASN A 112 9.03 18.13 20.65
C ASN A 112 8.93 16.84 19.82
N VAL A 113 9.55 15.75 20.29
CA VAL A 113 9.51 14.44 19.62
C VAL A 113 8.68 13.46 20.43
N VAL A 114 7.53 13.08 19.86
CA VAL A 114 6.61 12.13 20.49
C VAL A 114 6.77 10.76 19.84
N LEU A 115 7.37 9.81 20.58
CA LEU A 115 7.46 8.41 20.15
C LEU A 115 6.22 7.66 20.60
N ILE A 116 5.49 7.09 19.65
CA ILE A 116 4.25 6.34 19.87
C ILE A 116 4.50 4.86 19.56
N PRO A 117 4.65 3.99 20.58
CA PRO A 117 4.73 2.56 20.36
C PRO A 117 3.43 2.02 19.79
N ASN A 118 3.47 1.42 18.61
CA ASN A 118 2.31 0.84 17.96
C ASN A 118 2.48 -0.68 17.83
N ILE A 119 1.55 -1.44 18.42
CA ILE A 119 1.54 -2.91 18.40
C ILE A 119 1.10 -3.47 17.04
N HIS A 120 0.43 -2.66 16.21
CA HIS A 120 -0.03 -3.06 14.88
C HIS A 120 1.05 -2.90 13.82
N LEU A 121 2.11 -2.13 14.12
CA LEU A 121 3.27 -1.98 13.23
C LEU A 121 4.30 -3.08 13.50
N GLU A 122 4.66 -3.80 12.45
CA GLU A 122 5.74 -4.78 12.48
C GLU A 122 7.02 -4.19 11.91
N ASN A 123 8.17 -4.52 12.54
CA ASN A 123 9.48 -4.13 12.00
C ASN A 123 9.65 -4.70 10.57
N PRO A 124 10.05 -3.90 9.56
CA PRO A 124 10.70 -2.58 9.61
C PRO A 124 9.79 -1.37 9.36
N HIS A 125 8.48 -1.50 9.46
CA HIS A 125 7.56 -0.41 9.17
C HIS A 125 7.53 0.62 10.30
N TYR A 126 7.32 1.88 9.93
CA TYR A 126 7.16 3.01 10.83
C TYR A 126 6.37 4.11 10.11
N GLU A 127 5.80 5.01 10.86
CA GLU A 127 5.08 6.17 10.35
C GLU A 127 5.56 7.42 11.08
N ILE A 128 5.89 8.49 10.34
CA ILE A 128 6.37 9.74 10.91
C ILE A 128 5.54 10.88 10.37
N ASN A 129 4.90 11.61 11.29
CA ASN A 129 4.05 12.74 11.01
C ASN A 129 4.66 13.99 11.62
N ARG A 130 4.89 15.03 10.81
CA ARG A 130 5.38 16.32 11.24
C ARG A 130 4.21 17.26 11.46
N ILE A 131 4.16 17.89 12.63
CA ILE A 131 3.17 18.91 12.99
C ILE A 131 3.85 20.28 12.98
N ARG A 132 3.21 21.25 12.36
CA ARG A 132 3.70 22.63 12.33
C ARG A 132 3.43 23.32 13.66
N ILE A 133 4.20 24.36 13.97
CA ILE A 133 4.03 25.17 15.19
C ILE A 133 2.60 25.71 15.28
N ASP A 134 2.00 26.12 14.15
CA ASP A 134 0.65 26.66 14.08
C ASP A 134 -0.45 25.64 14.36
N ASP A 135 -0.14 24.35 14.17
CA ASP A 135 -1.08 23.22 14.28
C ASP A 135 -0.88 22.42 15.59
N VAL A 136 0.05 22.86 16.46
CA VAL A 136 0.28 22.21 17.75
C VAL A 136 -0.88 22.54 18.69
N GLU A 137 -1.63 21.54 19.10
CA GLU A 137 -2.70 21.67 20.09
C GLU A 137 -2.10 21.65 21.51
N GLU A 138 -2.28 22.72 22.29
CA GLU A 138 -1.79 22.83 23.69
C GLU A 138 -2.41 21.75 24.61
N ASP A 139 -3.63 21.31 24.32
CA ASP A 139 -4.37 20.27 25.05
C ASP A 139 -4.45 18.95 24.25
N GLY A 140 -3.41 18.59 23.51
CA GLY A 140 -3.38 17.43 22.64
C GLY A 140 -3.67 16.11 23.38
N GLU A 141 -4.31 15.18 22.69
CA GLU A 141 -4.58 13.84 23.23
C GLU A 141 -3.29 13.14 23.71
N PRO A 142 -3.34 12.40 24.83
CA PRO A 142 -2.19 11.66 25.34
C PRO A 142 -1.62 10.71 24.26
N SER A 143 -0.30 10.58 24.21
CA SER A 143 0.41 9.80 23.18
C SER A 143 -0.07 8.35 23.05
N TYR A 144 -0.52 7.73 24.14
CA TYR A 144 -1.04 6.36 24.14
C TYR A 144 -2.40 6.19 23.44
N LYS A 145 -3.13 7.27 23.21
CA LYS A 145 -4.40 7.29 22.45
C LYS A 145 -4.20 7.57 20.96
N ARG A 146 -3.02 8.08 20.59
CA ARG A 146 -2.69 8.45 19.21
C ARG A 146 -2.19 7.28 18.38
N VAL A 147 -2.39 6.04 18.83
CA VAL A 147 -2.01 4.83 18.09
C VAL A 147 -2.92 4.69 16.88
N ALA A 148 -2.35 4.71 15.68
CA ALA A 148 -3.11 4.45 14.47
C ALA A 148 -3.55 2.97 14.44
N GLU A 149 -4.85 2.74 14.28
CA GLU A 149 -5.37 1.42 13.97
C GLU A 149 -5.08 1.11 12.49
N PRO A 150 -4.75 -0.15 12.16
CA PRO A 150 -4.54 -0.52 10.77
C PRO A 150 -5.83 -0.27 9.99
N GLU A 151 -5.74 0.50 8.92
CA GLU A 151 -6.80 0.57 7.94
C GLU A 151 -7.02 -0.85 7.40
N GLU A 152 -8.24 -1.38 7.57
CA GLU A 152 -8.59 -2.67 6.97
C GLU A 152 -8.44 -2.54 5.45
N ASP A 153 -7.34 -3.08 4.92
CA ASP A 153 -7.10 -3.15 3.48
C ASP A 153 -8.28 -3.91 2.84
N GLU A 154 -9.17 -3.19 2.17
CA GLU A 154 -10.30 -3.81 1.45
C GLU A 154 -9.81 -4.85 0.42
N SER A 155 -8.55 -4.77 0.00
CA SER A 155 -7.91 -5.74 -0.88
C SER A 155 -7.55 -7.06 -0.19
N ALA A 156 -7.43 -7.06 1.14
CA ALA A 156 -7.12 -8.24 1.95
C ALA A 156 -8.36 -9.07 2.35
N LYS A 157 -9.57 -8.56 2.07
CA LYS A 157 -10.80 -9.33 2.29
C LYS A 157 -10.81 -10.56 1.39
N PRO A 158 -10.89 -11.78 1.93
CA PRO A 158 -10.90 -12.99 1.11
C PRO A 158 -12.05 -12.90 0.10
N PHE A 159 -11.77 -13.32 -1.13
CA PHE A 159 -12.72 -13.32 -2.24
C PHE A 159 -13.96 -14.13 -1.83
N GLY A 160 -15.04 -13.43 -1.41
CA GLY A 160 -16.28 -14.08 -0.91
C GLY A 160 -16.83 -13.50 0.38
N SER A 161 -16.10 -12.68 1.14
CA SER A 161 -16.67 -11.94 2.26
C SER A 161 -17.52 -10.78 1.70
N GLU A 162 -18.79 -11.03 1.65
CA GLU A 162 -19.94 -10.11 1.49
C GLU A 162 -19.63 -8.72 0.95
N ARG A 163 -19.33 -8.61 -0.34
CA ARG A 163 -19.95 -7.50 -1.07
C ARG A 163 -21.45 -7.66 -0.81
N ALA A 164 -22.00 -6.78 0.01
CA ALA A 164 -23.45 -6.62 0.10
C ALA A 164 -23.95 -6.68 -1.34
N LYS A 165 -24.67 -7.75 -1.68
CA LYS A 165 -25.18 -7.93 -3.04
C LYS A 165 -25.96 -6.67 -3.32
N ALA A 166 -25.40 -5.78 -4.11
CA ALA A 166 -26.16 -4.68 -4.67
C ALA A 166 -27.43 -5.33 -5.21
N ALA A 167 -28.57 -4.94 -4.66
CA ALA A 167 -29.85 -5.52 -5.01
C ALA A 167 -29.90 -5.55 -6.53
N ARG A 168 -29.89 -6.76 -7.12
CA ARG A 168 -30.00 -6.89 -8.57
C ARG A 168 -31.27 -6.15 -8.96
N PRO A 169 -31.23 -5.20 -9.90
CA PRO A 169 -32.43 -4.57 -10.38
C PRO A 169 -33.38 -5.68 -10.78
N GLU A 170 -34.59 -5.67 -10.25
CA GLU A 170 -35.61 -6.64 -10.62
C GLU A 170 -35.76 -6.64 -12.14
N PRO A 171 -35.75 -7.81 -12.79
CA PRO A 171 -35.93 -7.87 -14.24
C PRO A 171 -37.25 -7.19 -14.61
N ALA A 172 -37.17 -6.21 -15.52
CA ALA A 172 -38.32 -5.44 -15.96
C ALA A 172 -39.44 -6.30 -16.59
N VAL A 173 -39.12 -7.54 -16.97
CA VAL A 173 -40.05 -8.52 -17.48
C VAL A 173 -40.22 -9.62 -16.43
N LYS A 174 -41.29 -9.57 -15.65
CA LYS A 174 -41.75 -10.69 -14.82
C LYS A 174 -42.24 -11.78 -15.78
N GLY A 175 -41.56 -12.95 -15.69
CA GLY A 175 -41.75 -14.05 -16.64
C GLY A 175 -43.21 -14.29 -17.04
N VAL A 176 -43.41 -14.49 -18.33
CA VAL A 176 -44.74 -14.83 -18.91
C VAL A 176 -45.19 -16.16 -18.28
N ARG A 177 -46.25 -16.12 -17.46
CA ARG A 177 -46.87 -17.35 -16.97
C ARG A 177 -47.56 -17.99 -18.15
N HIS A 178 -47.06 -19.16 -18.56
CA HIS A 178 -47.77 -19.96 -19.56
C HIS A 178 -49.13 -20.34 -19.01
N THR A 179 -50.18 -19.86 -19.63
CA THR A 179 -51.61 -20.14 -19.27
C THR A 179 -52.07 -21.48 -19.78
N GLN A 180 -51.29 -22.16 -20.61
CA GLN A 180 -51.63 -23.48 -21.11
C GLN A 180 -50.60 -24.51 -20.65
N PRO A 181 -51.03 -25.68 -20.12
CA PRO A 181 -50.15 -26.78 -19.80
C PRO A 181 -49.46 -27.30 -21.07
N ALA A 182 -48.21 -27.75 -20.94
CA ALA A 182 -47.47 -28.34 -22.03
C ALA A 182 -48.23 -29.55 -22.62
N PRO A 183 -48.22 -29.74 -23.95
CA PRO A 183 -48.88 -30.89 -24.57
C PRO A 183 -48.22 -32.19 -24.10
N THR A 184 -49.03 -33.12 -23.56
CA THR A 184 -48.57 -34.45 -23.19
C THR A 184 -48.30 -35.26 -24.45
N VAL A 185 -47.07 -35.72 -24.60
CA VAL A 185 -46.71 -36.66 -25.69
C VAL A 185 -47.42 -37.98 -25.41
N SER A 186 -48.33 -38.39 -26.26
CA SER A 186 -48.95 -39.70 -26.21
C SER A 186 -47.92 -40.75 -26.68
N GLU A 187 -47.58 -41.71 -25.80
CA GLU A 187 -46.79 -42.87 -26.19
C GLU A 187 -47.49 -43.64 -27.27
N GLN A 188 -46.97 -43.60 -28.50
CA GLN A 188 -47.36 -44.55 -29.55
C GLN A 188 -46.72 -45.89 -29.22
N LYS A 189 -47.55 -46.87 -28.84
CA LYS A 189 -47.18 -48.26 -28.77
C LYS A 189 -46.78 -48.72 -30.15
N ILE A 190 -45.51 -49.08 -30.35
CA ILE A 190 -45.04 -49.80 -31.51
C ILE A 190 -45.43 -51.27 -31.29
N GLY A 191 -46.30 -51.77 -32.16
CA GLY A 191 -46.68 -53.17 -32.26
C GLY A 191 -45.70 -53.92 -33.14
#